data_c3959b67b0fb3e67375aa158053f7606
#
_entry.id   c3959b67b0fb3e67375aa158053f7606
#
_cell.length_a   1.000
_cell.length_b   1.000
_cell.length_c   1.000
_cell.angle_alpha   90.00
_cell.angle_beta   90.00
_cell.angle_gamma   90.00
#
_symmetry.space_group_name_H-M   'P 1'
#
loop_
_entity.id
_entity.type
_entity.pdbx_description
1 polymer ?
#
loop_
_entity_poly.entity_id
_entity_poly.type
_entity_poly.pdbx_seq_one_letter_code
_entity_poly.pdbx_strand_id
1 'polypeptide(L)'
;MLPQKGALPPALVLPEKMVHRTGRVIPGQFGGLLGRQRDPFFLEASKYNPRGYGAYPTHDFHHANGAEGRDDLQFRTVSLDLPDTVDFARFQDRLGLRRLLDGQRKHLEEAAGGMDRYREMAVGLLSDPKVQAAFDVHGVDEKTQERYGKNAFGWSLLMARQLVESGVRLVQVNLGNNETWDTHQAAFPNLRDFLFPPTDRAVSALLDDLRESGMLDDTLVVVASEFGRTPKISTLASATLPGRDHWGAVQSVLLAGGGIRGGAVLGETDKLGGHPVTDGRRVEDLAATIFDVLGFPRDAHWTDTTGRPMPLYHGEPLELFG
;
A
#
# COMPACT_ATOMS: atom_id res chain seq x y z
N MET A 1 -3.72 3.22 -20.86
CA MET A 1 -3.15 2.22 -19.95
C MET A 1 -1.96 1.58 -20.61
N LEU A 2 -0.81 1.61 -19.97
CA LEU A 2 0.35 0.85 -20.46
C LEU A 2 0.02 -0.64 -20.38
N PRO A 3 0.34 -1.44 -21.42
CA PRO A 3 0.02 -2.86 -21.43
C PRO A 3 0.74 -3.57 -20.27
N GLN A 4 0.00 -4.38 -19.53
CA GLN A 4 0.55 -5.22 -18.46
C GLN A 4 1.36 -6.34 -19.08
N LYS A 5 2.63 -6.44 -18.74
CA LYS A 5 3.47 -7.60 -19.07
C LYS A 5 3.48 -8.51 -17.84
N GLY A 6 2.83 -9.66 -17.92
CA GLY A 6 2.91 -10.71 -16.90
C GLY A 6 1.58 -11.00 -16.18
N ALA A 7 1.66 -12.01 -15.30
CA ALA A 7 0.54 -12.57 -14.55
C ALA A 7 0.19 -11.81 -13.25
N LEU A 8 1.02 -10.85 -12.84
CA LEU A 8 0.81 -10.09 -11.61
C LEU A 8 -0.27 -9.01 -11.77
N PRO A 9 -1.06 -8.73 -10.74
CA PRO A 9 -2.00 -7.60 -10.75
C PRO A 9 -1.23 -6.27 -10.90
N PRO A 10 -1.81 -5.28 -11.62
CA PRO A 10 -1.15 -3.99 -11.80
C PRO A 10 -1.10 -3.14 -10.54
N ALA A 11 -1.99 -3.42 -9.58
CA ALA A 11 -2.09 -2.73 -8.31
C ALA A 11 -2.40 -3.74 -7.19
N LEU A 12 -1.66 -3.62 -6.10
CA LEU A 12 -1.77 -4.46 -4.89
C LEU A 12 -1.89 -3.59 -3.64
N VAL A 13 -2.65 -4.09 -2.65
CA VAL A 13 -2.74 -3.49 -1.31
C VAL A 13 -2.26 -4.53 -0.30
N LEU A 14 -1.32 -4.12 0.56
CA LEU A 14 -0.67 -4.90 1.60
C LEU A 14 -0.90 -4.29 2.99
N PRO A 15 -0.78 -5.05 4.06
CA PRO A 15 -0.83 -6.50 4.15
C PRO A 15 -2.27 -7.00 4.16
N GLU A 16 -3.23 -6.10 4.25
CA GLU A 16 -4.66 -6.38 4.34
C GLU A 16 -5.49 -5.17 3.89
N LYS A 17 -6.78 -5.43 3.67
CA LYS A 17 -7.77 -4.39 3.46
C LYS A 17 -7.99 -3.58 4.74
N MET A 18 -8.02 -2.24 4.63
CA MET A 18 -8.33 -1.37 5.75
C MET A 18 -9.79 -1.50 6.17
N VAL A 19 -10.00 -1.95 7.40
CA VAL A 19 -11.32 -2.13 8.01
C VAL A 19 -11.34 -1.43 9.36
N HIS A 20 -12.35 -0.61 9.61
CA HIS A 20 -12.55 0.01 10.91
C HIS A 20 -12.99 -1.05 11.94
N ARG A 21 -12.71 -0.85 13.24
CA ARG A 21 -13.08 -1.77 14.34
C ARG A 21 -14.57 -2.13 14.40
N THR A 22 -15.45 -1.31 13.78
CA THR A 22 -16.88 -1.61 13.66
C THR A 22 -17.21 -2.56 12.51
N GLY A 23 -16.21 -3.06 11.77
CA GLY A 23 -16.39 -3.91 10.58
C GLY A 23 -16.64 -3.12 9.28
N ARG A 24 -16.70 -1.79 9.34
CA ARG A 24 -16.88 -0.96 8.15
C ARG A 24 -15.56 -0.93 7.35
N VAL A 25 -15.62 -1.31 6.08
CA VAL A 25 -14.49 -1.16 5.16
C VAL A 25 -14.26 0.33 4.90
N ILE A 26 -13.01 0.78 5.06
CA ILE A 26 -12.62 2.17 4.82
C ILE A 26 -12.74 2.47 3.32
N PRO A 27 -13.41 3.56 2.93
CA PRO A 27 -13.51 3.97 1.52
C PRO A 27 -12.14 4.44 0.97
N GLY A 28 -12.07 4.62 -0.36
CA GLY A 28 -10.87 5.13 -1.03
C GLY A 28 -9.87 4.05 -1.47
N GLN A 29 -10.06 2.78 -1.07
CA GLN A 29 -9.19 1.67 -1.41
C GLN A 29 -9.56 0.97 -2.73
N PHE A 30 -10.63 1.39 -3.38
CA PHE A 30 -11.22 0.71 -4.54
C PHE A 30 -11.19 1.59 -5.77
N GLY A 31 -11.43 1.00 -6.93
CA GLY A 31 -11.51 1.71 -8.20
C GLY A 31 -12.64 2.75 -8.29
N GLY A 32 -13.58 2.75 -7.36
CA GLY A 32 -14.63 3.76 -7.24
C GLY A 32 -15.40 3.95 -8.56
N LEU A 33 -15.39 5.19 -9.06
CA LEU A 33 -16.05 5.54 -10.33
C LEU A 33 -15.42 4.85 -11.56
N LEU A 34 -14.20 4.33 -11.44
CA LEU A 34 -13.56 3.54 -12.52
C LEU A 34 -14.13 2.13 -12.66
N GLY A 35 -14.99 1.72 -11.71
CA GLY A 35 -15.64 0.41 -11.68
C GLY A 35 -14.79 -0.68 -11.00
N ARG A 36 -15.46 -1.75 -10.54
CA ARG A 36 -14.83 -2.86 -9.78
C ARG A 36 -13.71 -3.57 -10.52
N GLN A 37 -13.73 -3.58 -11.84
CA GLN A 37 -12.66 -4.15 -12.68
C GLN A 37 -11.31 -3.40 -12.52
N ARG A 38 -11.32 -2.25 -11.86
CA ARG A 38 -10.14 -1.44 -11.53
C ARG A 38 -9.75 -1.51 -10.05
N ASP A 39 -10.48 -2.30 -9.26
CA ASP A 39 -10.09 -2.52 -7.87
C ASP A 39 -8.68 -3.12 -7.81
N PRO A 40 -7.82 -2.69 -6.86
CA PRO A 40 -6.55 -3.34 -6.63
C PRO A 40 -6.78 -4.76 -6.09
N PHE A 41 -5.77 -5.58 -6.21
CA PHE A 41 -5.76 -6.88 -5.55
C PHE A 41 -5.38 -6.68 -4.07
N PHE A 42 -6.25 -7.12 -3.16
CA PHE A 42 -5.96 -7.10 -1.72
C PHE A 42 -5.29 -8.40 -1.32
N LEU A 43 -4.08 -8.30 -0.80
CA LEU A 43 -3.39 -9.45 -0.25
C LEU A 43 -3.67 -9.51 1.26
N GLU A 44 -4.21 -10.63 1.72
CA GLU A 44 -4.48 -10.84 3.14
C GLU A 44 -3.32 -11.63 3.78
N ALA A 45 -2.15 -10.97 3.91
CA ALA A 45 -0.99 -11.52 4.61
C ALA A 45 -1.12 -11.38 6.14
N SER A 46 -1.93 -10.44 6.59
CA SER A 46 -2.24 -10.20 7.99
C SER A 46 -3.75 -10.27 8.18
N LYS A 47 -4.21 -11.15 9.04
CA LYS A 47 -5.63 -11.21 9.35
C LYS A 47 -6.02 -9.98 10.15
N TYR A 48 -7.02 -9.24 9.67
CA TYR A 48 -7.56 -8.10 10.40
C TYR A 48 -7.91 -8.45 11.85
N ASN A 49 -7.38 -7.64 12.77
CA ASN A 49 -7.69 -7.73 14.19
C ASN A 49 -8.07 -6.34 14.70
N PRO A 50 -9.30 -6.13 15.22
CA PRO A 50 -9.77 -4.82 15.68
C PRO A 50 -9.04 -4.30 16.91
N ARG A 51 -8.22 -5.11 17.56
CA ARG A 51 -7.45 -4.76 18.77
C ARG A 51 -5.95 -4.81 18.56
N GLY A 52 -5.46 -5.26 17.40
CA GLY A 52 -4.03 -5.33 17.09
C GLY A 52 -3.57 -4.06 16.42
N TYR A 53 -2.79 -3.26 17.12
CA TYR A 53 -2.15 -2.07 16.57
C TYR A 53 -0.64 -2.27 16.49
N GLY A 54 0.00 -1.56 15.56
CA GLY A 54 1.45 -1.55 15.43
C GLY A 54 2.04 -2.71 14.62
N ALA A 55 3.36 -2.87 14.75
CA ALA A 55 4.15 -3.82 13.99
C ALA A 55 4.42 -5.08 14.81
N TYR A 56 3.42 -5.96 14.89
CA TYR A 56 3.58 -7.24 15.59
C TYR A 56 4.66 -8.13 14.92
N PRO A 57 5.32 -9.05 15.64
CA PRO A 57 5.13 -9.34 17.05
C PRO A 57 5.94 -8.43 17.99
N THR A 58 6.80 -7.57 17.50
CA THR A 58 7.78 -6.86 18.32
C THR A 58 7.33 -5.48 18.80
N HIS A 59 6.39 -4.84 18.12
CA HIS A 59 5.93 -3.47 18.40
C HIS A 59 4.40 -3.40 18.37
N ASP A 60 3.72 -4.44 18.82
CA ASP A 60 2.28 -4.40 19.02
C ASP A 60 1.92 -3.67 20.33
N PHE A 61 0.85 -2.91 20.29
CA PHE A 61 0.43 -2.09 21.40
C PHE A 61 -1.08 -1.83 21.41
N HIS A 62 -1.55 -1.33 22.52
CA HIS A 62 -2.88 -0.73 22.66
C HIS A 62 -2.75 0.73 23.06
N HIS A 63 -3.53 1.62 22.44
CA HIS A 63 -3.42 3.07 22.64
C HIS A 63 -3.42 3.52 24.12
N ALA A 64 -4.19 2.86 24.98
CA ALA A 64 -4.28 3.21 26.39
C ALA A 64 -3.29 2.43 27.29
N ASN A 65 -2.86 1.24 26.87
CA ASN A 65 -2.18 0.28 27.76
C ASN A 65 -0.69 0.07 27.44
N GLY A 66 -0.21 0.62 26.30
CA GLY A 66 1.16 0.37 25.84
C GLY A 66 1.31 -1.02 25.19
N ALA A 67 2.46 -1.67 25.35
CA ALA A 67 2.75 -2.98 24.75
C ALA A 67 1.71 -4.05 25.14
N GLU A 68 1.29 -4.87 24.19
CA GLU A 68 0.28 -5.91 24.43
C GLU A 68 0.83 -7.34 24.33
N GLY A 69 1.79 -7.61 23.46
CA GLY A 69 2.39 -8.95 23.28
C GLY A 69 1.36 -9.98 22.82
N ARG A 70 0.91 -9.87 21.58
CA ARG A 70 -0.15 -10.72 21.02
C ARG A 70 0.41 -11.86 20.18
N ASP A 71 0.27 -13.07 20.67
CA ASP A 71 0.70 -14.30 19.98
C ASP A 71 -0.28 -14.75 18.88
N ASP A 72 -1.50 -14.20 18.86
CA ASP A 72 -2.53 -14.53 17.88
C ASP A 72 -2.39 -13.80 16.53
N LEU A 73 -1.53 -12.78 16.48
CA LEU A 73 -1.23 -12.05 15.26
C LEU A 73 -0.06 -12.70 14.52
N GLN A 74 -0.30 -13.12 13.31
CA GLN A 74 0.69 -13.76 12.44
C GLN A 74 0.69 -13.11 11.07
N PHE A 75 1.87 -12.76 10.60
CA PHE A 75 2.07 -12.40 9.21
C PHE A 75 2.27 -13.69 8.41
N ARG A 76 1.36 -13.96 7.49
CA ARG A 76 1.41 -15.18 6.68
C ARG A 76 1.75 -14.83 5.25
N THR A 77 2.71 -15.54 4.70
CA THR A 77 2.85 -15.58 3.25
C THR A 77 1.63 -16.28 2.67
N VAL A 78 1.14 -15.75 1.55
CA VAL A 78 0.07 -16.44 0.83
C VAL A 78 0.66 -17.72 0.28
N SER A 79 0.17 -18.88 0.74
CA SER A 79 0.51 -20.13 0.09
C SER A 79 -0.16 -20.15 -1.28
N LEU A 80 0.67 -20.01 -2.30
CA LEU A 80 0.26 -20.15 -3.70
C LEU A 80 0.45 -21.58 -4.19
N ASP A 81 0.58 -22.54 -3.27
CA ASP A 81 0.74 -23.93 -3.59
C ASP A 81 -0.58 -24.53 -4.13
N LEU A 82 -0.43 -25.39 -5.11
CA LEU A 82 -1.55 -26.22 -5.54
C LEU A 82 -1.91 -27.21 -4.42
N PRO A 83 -3.20 -27.54 -4.24
CA PRO A 83 -3.58 -28.59 -3.31
C PRO A 83 -2.82 -29.89 -3.62
N ASP A 84 -2.40 -30.63 -2.60
CA ASP A 84 -1.62 -31.89 -2.74
C ASP A 84 -2.26 -32.93 -3.69
N THR A 85 -3.56 -32.80 -3.94
CA THR A 85 -4.34 -33.64 -4.85
C THR A 85 -4.24 -33.24 -6.32
N VAL A 86 -3.59 -32.08 -6.62
CA VAL A 86 -3.48 -31.54 -7.98
C VAL A 86 -2.02 -31.25 -8.29
N ASP A 87 -1.38 -32.15 -9.04
CA ASP A 87 -0.07 -31.85 -9.59
C ASP A 87 -0.12 -30.75 -10.69
N PHE A 88 1.02 -30.16 -10.98
CA PHE A 88 1.12 -29.04 -11.93
C PHE A 88 0.72 -29.45 -13.36
N ALA A 89 1.01 -30.68 -13.78
CA ALA A 89 0.62 -31.17 -15.10
C ALA A 89 -0.91 -31.27 -15.23
N ARG A 90 -1.55 -31.82 -14.24
CA ARG A 90 -3.03 -31.90 -14.16
C ARG A 90 -3.68 -30.52 -14.10
N PHE A 91 -3.04 -29.57 -13.45
CA PHE A 91 -3.50 -28.17 -13.42
C PHE A 91 -3.41 -27.55 -14.83
N GLN A 92 -2.28 -27.73 -15.53
CA GLN A 92 -2.09 -27.26 -16.91
C GLN A 92 -3.07 -27.91 -17.89
N ASP A 93 -3.32 -29.21 -17.77
CA ASP A 93 -4.30 -29.92 -18.61
C ASP A 93 -5.71 -29.37 -18.42
N ARG A 94 -6.12 -29.13 -17.18
CA ARG A 94 -7.43 -28.50 -16.87
C ARG A 94 -7.54 -27.10 -17.45
N LEU A 95 -6.47 -26.30 -17.42
CA LEU A 95 -6.42 -24.99 -18.04
C LEU A 95 -6.50 -25.09 -19.56
N GLY A 96 -5.82 -26.05 -20.18
CA GLY A 96 -5.87 -26.32 -21.62
C GLY A 96 -7.28 -26.69 -22.08
N LEU A 97 -7.90 -27.65 -21.41
CA LEU A 97 -9.28 -28.07 -21.68
C LEU A 97 -10.27 -26.93 -21.53
N ARG A 98 -10.09 -26.12 -20.52
CA ARG A 98 -10.95 -24.97 -20.29
C ARG A 98 -10.79 -23.91 -21.38
N ARG A 99 -9.56 -23.57 -21.82
CA ARG A 99 -9.32 -22.63 -22.93
C ARG A 99 -10.03 -23.08 -24.21
N LEU A 100 -10.07 -24.38 -24.49
CA LEU A 100 -10.80 -24.95 -25.61
C LEU A 100 -12.31 -24.74 -25.47
N LEU A 101 -12.87 -24.94 -24.28
CA LEU A 101 -14.29 -24.72 -23.99
C LEU A 101 -14.68 -23.25 -24.03
N ASP A 102 -13.85 -22.38 -23.43
CA ASP A 102 -14.07 -20.93 -23.41
C ASP A 102 -13.91 -20.31 -24.81
N GLY A 103 -13.06 -20.89 -25.68
CA GLY A 103 -12.95 -20.48 -27.08
C GLY A 103 -14.25 -20.69 -27.90
N GLN A 104 -15.04 -21.71 -27.56
CA GLN A 104 -16.34 -21.93 -28.15
C GLN A 104 -17.46 -21.03 -27.58
N ARG A 105 -17.28 -20.54 -26.34
CA ARG A 105 -18.22 -19.63 -25.66
C ARG A 105 -18.01 -18.15 -25.99
N LYS A 106 -16.86 -17.76 -26.50
CA LYS A 106 -16.49 -16.35 -26.78
C LYS A 106 -17.47 -15.60 -27.72
N HIS A 107 -18.31 -16.31 -28.46
CA HIS A 107 -19.36 -15.69 -29.24
C HIS A 107 -20.60 -15.27 -28.44
N LEU A 108 -20.67 -15.58 -27.13
CA LEU A 108 -21.86 -15.33 -26.30
C LEU A 108 -21.65 -14.35 -25.13
N GLU A 109 -20.42 -13.94 -24.84
CA GLU A 109 -20.13 -13.23 -23.56
C GLU A 109 -19.18 -12.05 -23.69
N GLU A 110 -19.56 -10.96 -24.36
CA GLU A 110 -18.87 -9.65 -24.20
C GLU A 110 -18.91 -9.12 -22.75
N ALA A 111 -19.79 -9.66 -21.92
CA ALA A 111 -19.90 -9.33 -20.48
C ALA A 111 -18.88 -10.06 -19.56
N ALA A 112 -18.16 -11.08 -20.04
CA ALA A 112 -17.27 -11.91 -19.23
C ALA A 112 -15.81 -11.44 -19.18
N GLY A 113 -15.43 -10.39 -19.90
CA GLY A 113 -14.03 -9.93 -20.02
C GLY A 113 -13.34 -9.58 -18.69
N GLY A 114 -14.11 -9.21 -17.65
CA GLY A 114 -13.57 -8.95 -16.30
C GLY A 114 -13.19 -10.23 -15.56
N MET A 115 -13.96 -11.30 -15.69
CA MET A 115 -13.73 -12.57 -15.00
C MET A 115 -12.52 -13.33 -15.58
N ASP A 116 -12.27 -13.25 -16.86
CA ASP A 116 -11.13 -13.90 -17.50
C ASP A 116 -9.81 -13.30 -17.05
N ARG A 117 -9.74 -11.99 -16.83
CA ARG A 117 -8.56 -11.32 -16.30
C ARG A 117 -8.19 -11.78 -14.89
N TYR A 118 -9.15 -11.87 -13.98
CA TYR A 118 -8.91 -12.37 -12.62
C TYR A 118 -8.45 -13.83 -12.61
N ARG A 119 -8.95 -14.60 -13.54
CA ARG A 119 -8.57 -16.01 -13.71
C ARG A 119 -7.17 -16.15 -14.28
N GLU A 120 -6.80 -15.34 -15.29
CA GLU A 120 -5.45 -15.32 -15.84
C GLU A 120 -4.44 -14.90 -14.78
N MET A 121 -4.77 -13.90 -13.96
CA MET A 121 -3.96 -13.51 -12.80
C MET A 121 -3.81 -14.66 -11.80
N ALA A 122 -4.90 -15.32 -11.41
CA ALA A 122 -4.85 -16.44 -10.47
C ALA A 122 -3.99 -17.61 -11.01
N VAL A 123 -4.12 -17.91 -12.30
CA VAL A 123 -3.27 -18.92 -12.96
C VAL A 123 -1.81 -18.52 -12.96
N GLY A 124 -1.52 -17.25 -13.27
CA GLY A 124 -0.14 -16.74 -13.26
C GLY A 124 0.48 -16.76 -11.87
N LEU A 125 -0.28 -16.38 -10.83
CA LEU A 125 0.13 -16.44 -9.43
C LEU A 125 0.48 -17.89 -9.00
N LEU A 126 -0.25 -18.88 -9.50
CA LEU A 126 -0.04 -20.28 -9.17
C LEU A 126 1.02 -20.97 -10.04
N SER A 127 1.41 -20.39 -11.17
CA SER A 127 2.24 -21.05 -12.18
C SER A 127 3.66 -20.52 -12.28
N ASP A 128 3.93 -19.31 -11.81
CA ASP A 128 5.23 -18.66 -11.96
C ASP A 128 6.01 -18.69 -10.63
N PRO A 129 7.11 -19.46 -10.51
CA PRO A 129 7.91 -19.52 -9.30
C PRO A 129 8.49 -18.16 -8.87
N LYS A 130 8.77 -17.25 -9.82
CA LYS A 130 9.24 -15.90 -9.49
C LYS A 130 8.16 -15.07 -8.82
N VAL A 131 6.93 -15.25 -9.29
CA VAL A 131 5.76 -14.61 -8.68
C VAL A 131 5.51 -15.16 -7.28
N GLN A 132 5.61 -16.49 -7.10
CA GLN A 132 5.47 -17.12 -5.78
C GLN A 132 6.55 -16.62 -4.81
N ALA A 133 7.80 -16.53 -5.25
CA ALA A 133 8.89 -16.00 -4.45
C ALA A 133 8.69 -14.54 -4.02
N ALA A 134 8.01 -13.73 -4.83
CA ALA A 134 7.71 -12.32 -4.48
C ALA A 134 6.75 -12.18 -3.28
N PHE A 135 5.99 -13.22 -2.96
CA PHE A 135 5.11 -13.26 -1.80
C PHE A 135 5.74 -13.95 -0.58
N ASP A 136 6.87 -14.63 -0.75
CA ASP A 136 7.54 -15.36 0.35
C ASP A 136 8.60 -14.49 1.02
N VAL A 137 8.19 -13.71 2.02
CA VAL A 137 9.11 -12.90 2.83
C VAL A 137 9.85 -13.70 3.90
N HIS A 138 9.32 -14.86 4.30
CA HIS A 138 9.96 -15.70 5.30
C HIS A 138 11.05 -16.62 4.69
N GLY A 139 10.97 -16.90 3.39
CA GLY A 139 12.01 -17.61 2.65
C GLY A 139 13.23 -16.75 2.27
N VAL A 140 13.15 -15.43 2.48
CA VAL A 140 14.30 -14.53 2.28
C VAL A 140 15.33 -14.73 3.38
N ASP A 141 16.62 -14.53 3.07
CA ASP A 141 17.70 -14.70 4.03
C ASP A 141 17.50 -13.87 5.31
N GLU A 142 18.00 -14.40 6.42
CA GLU A 142 17.76 -13.83 7.75
C GLU A 142 18.30 -12.40 7.89
N LYS A 143 19.45 -12.10 7.28
CA LYS A 143 20.08 -10.78 7.33
C LYS A 143 19.16 -9.71 6.68
N THR A 144 18.57 -10.05 5.55
CA THR A 144 17.61 -9.18 4.87
C THR A 144 16.35 -9.00 5.70
N GLN A 145 15.79 -10.08 6.26
CA GLN A 145 14.64 -9.98 7.14
C GLN A 145 14.92 -9.10 8.38
N GLU A 146 16.10 -9.24 8.97
CA GLU A 146 16.52 -8.40 10.10
C GLU A 146 16.69 -6.94 9.70
N ARG A 147 17.23 -6.66 8.52
CA ARG A 147 17.41 -5.30 8.01
C ARG A 147 16.08 -4.55 7.96
N TYR A 148 15.01 -5.19 7.46
CA TYR A 148 13.66 -4.62 7.46
C TYR A 148 12.99 -4.62 8.83
N GLY A 149 13.43 -5.46 9.75
CA GLY A 149 12.79 -5.75 11.02
C GLY A 149 11.78 -6.89 10.90
N LYS A 150 11.95 -7.94 11.69
CA LYS A 150 11.09 -9.15 11.68
C LYS A 150 9.73 -8.88 12.31
N ASN A 151 8.96 -8.01 11.69
CA ASN A 151 7.64 -7.59 12.13
C ASN A 151 6.74 -7.23 10.93
N ALA A 152 5.46 -7.01 11.18
CA ALA A 152 4.46 -6.78 10.14
C ALA A 152 4.80 -5.60 9.21
N PHE A 153 5.41 -4.52 9.71
CA PHE A 153 5.80 -3.39 8.87
C PHE A 153 6.97 -3.75 7.96
N GLY A 154 8.01 -4.38 8.54
CA GLY A 154 9.17 -4.84 7.81
C GLY A 154 8.83 -5.85 6.73
N TRP A 155 8.06 -6.88 7.07
CA TRP A 155 7.63 -7.88 6.09
C TRP A 155 6.75 -7.30 4.98
N SER A 156 5.87 -6.35 5.30
CA SER A 156 5.04 -5.69 4.29
C SER A 156 5.87 -4.87 3.30
N LEU A 157 6.86 -4.11 3.76
CA LEU A 157 7.73 -3.32 2.90
C LEU A 157 8.73 -4.19 2.11
N LEU A 158 9.23 -5.28 2.70
CA LEU A 158 10.05 -6.27 1.99
C LEU A 158 9.25 -6.92 0.85
N MET A 159 8.01 -7.33 1.13
CA MET A 159 7.11 -7.87 0.11
C MET A 159 6.80 -6.84 -0.99
N ALA A 160 6.57 -5.58 -0.63
CA ALA A 160 6.36 -4.50 -1.60
C ALA A 160 7.56 -4.35 -2.53
N ARG A 161 8.78 -4.37 -2.00
CA ARG A 161 10.02 -4.33 -2.79
C ARG A 161 10.10 -5.50 -3.78
N GLN A 162 9.86 -6.74 -3.33
CA GLN A 162 9.87 -7.93 -4.18
C GLN A 162 8.80 -7.87 -5.29
N LEU A 163 7.61 -7.35 -4.96
CA LEU A 163 6.52 -7.18 -5.92
C LEU A 163 6.85 -6.13 -6.99
N VAL A 164 7.43 -5.00 -6.61
CA VAL A 164 7.91 -3.97 -7.56
C VAL A 164 9.00 -4.54 -8.46
N GLU A 165 9.97 -5.25 -7.92
CA GLU A 165 11.02 -5.95 -8.68
C GLU A 165 10.44 -6.96 -9.67
N SER A 166 9.32 -7.61 -9.32
CA SER A 166 8.61 -8.54 -10.18
C SER A 166 7.70 -7.85 -11.22
N GLY A 167 7.62 -6.51 -11.21
CA GLY A 167 6.91 -5.71 -12.21
C GLY A 167 5.50 -5.26 -11.81
N VAL A 168 5.10 -5.37 -10.55
CA VAL A 168 3.89 -4.72 -10.03
C VAL A 168 4.09 -3.22 -10.03
N ARG A 169 3.15 -2.47 -10.64
CA ARG A 169 3.33 -1.04 -10.87
C ARG A 169 2.92 -0.15 -9.71
N LEU A 170 1.93 -0.58 -8.94
CA LEU A 170 1.41 0.14 -7.79
C LEU A 170 1.27 -0.81 -6.61
N VAL A 171 2.00 -0.55 -5.55
CA VAL A 171 1.88 -1.28 -4.29
C VAL A 171 1.55 -0.28 -3.20
N GLN A 172 0.37 -0.40 -2.62
CA GLN A 172 -0.01 0.33 -1.41
C GLN A 172 0.30 -0.55 -0.20
N VAL A 173 1.04 0.00 0.76
CA VAL A 173 1.34 -0.67 2.02
C VAL A 173 0.67 0.07 3.16
N ASN A 174 -0.21 -0.62 3.87
CA ASN A 174 -0.83 -0.11 5.08
C ASN A 174 0.04 -0.49 6.28
N LEU A 175 0.68 0.49 6.91
CA LEU A 175 1.50 0.26 8.10
C LEU A 175 0.62 0.23 9.36
N GLY A 176 0.03 -0.93 9.60
CA GLY A 176 -0.95 -1.19 10.64
C GLY A 176 -2.39 -1.06 10.16
N ASN A 177 -3.37 -1.31 11.04
CA ASN A 177 -4.78 -1.12 10.73
C ASN A 177 -5.17 0.37 10.75
N ASN A 178 -6.41 0.70 10.39
CA ASN A 178 -6.82 2.10 10.22
C ASN A 178 -6.73 2.98 11.48
N GLU A 179 -6.67 2.40 12.68
CA GLU A 179 -6.54 3.14 13.93
C GLU A 179 -5.12 3.12 14.50
N THR A 180 -4.18 2.41 13.88
CA THR A 180 -2.81 2.26 14.41
C THR A 180 -2.14 3.61 14.68
N TRP A 181 -2.27 4.57 13.78
CA TRP A 181 -1.67 5.90 13.88
C TRP A 181 -2.61 6.95 14.48
N ASP A 182 -3.84 6.55 14.88
CA ASP A 182 -4.86 7.46 15.41
C ASP A 182 -4.67 7.75 16.90
N THR A 183 -3.57 8.43 17.23
CA THR A 183 -3.05 8.63 18.57
C THR A 183 -3.70 9.80 19.32
N HIS A 184 -5.00 9.75 19.57
CA HIS A 184 -5.73 10.73 20.38
C HIS A 184 -5.32 10.70 21.87
N GLN A 185 -4.68 9.63 22.31
CA GLN A 185 -4.14 9.45 23.66
C GLN A 185 -2.79 8.76 23.60
N ALA A 186 -1.96 8.99 24.62
CA ALA A 186 -0.62 8.44 24.73
C ALA A 186 0.21 8.58 23.42
N ALA A 187 0.03 9.68 22.67
CA ALA A 187 0.63 9.85 21.35
C ALA A 187 2.16 9.73 21.40
N PHE A 188 2.78 10.39 22.35
CA PHE A 188 4.25 10.46 22.41
C PHE A 188 4.91 9.11 22.72
N PRO A 189 4.50 8.35 23.78
CA PRO A 189 5.04 7.02 23.99
C PRO A 189 4.71 6.06 22.87
N ASN A 190 3.48 6.07 22.33
CA ASN A 190 3.10 5.17 21.24
C ASN A 190 3.90 5.42 19.96
N LEU A 191 4.13 6.67 19.60
CA LEU A 191 4.97 7.02 18.46
C LEU A 191 6.43 6.64 18.68
N ARG A 192 6.98 6.97 19.87
CA ARG A 192 8.40 6.76 20.19
C ARG A 192 8.76 5.27 20.28
N ASP A 193 7.90 4.46 20.92
CA ASP A 193 8.25 3.10 21.31
C ASP A 193 7.71 2.03 20.35
N PHE A 194 6.58 2.30 19.67
CA PHE A 194 5.89 1.27 18.88
C PHE A 194 5.75 1.59 17.40
N LEU A 195 5.67 2.87 17.00
CA LEU A 195 5.35 3.23 15.63
C LEU A 195 6.56 3.71 14.83
N PHE A 196 7.32 4.68 15.34
CA PHE A 196 8.48 5.19 14.62
C PHE A 196 9.61 4.18 14.46
N PRO A 197 10.03 3.41 15.47
CA PRO A 197 11.17 2.52 15.32
C PRO A 197 11.00 1.48 14.21
N PRO A 198 9.89 0.70 14.13
CA PRO A 198 9.71 -0.24 13.04
C PRO A 198 9.49 0.43 11.69
N THR A 199 8.84 1.61 11.65
CA THR A 199 8.61 2.37 10.40
C THR A 199 9.91 2.91 9.84
N ASP A 200 10.70 3.59 10.66
CA ASP A 200 12.01 4.15 10.29
C ASP A 200 12.93 3.06 9.74
N ARG A 201 13.04 1.95 10.47
CA ARG A 201 13.86 0.80 10.06
C ARG A 201 13.42 0.24 8.71
N ALA A 202 12.13 -0.01 8.54
CA ALA A 202 11.61 -0.67 7.35
C ALA A 202 11.63 0.24 6.12
N VAL A 203 11.31 1.54 6.29
CA VAL A 203 11.37 2.52 5.19
C VAL A 203 12.81 2.78 4.77
N SER A 204 13.74 2.92 5.71
CA SER A 204 15.16 3.08 5.42
C SER A 204 15.71 1.87 4.64
N ALA A 205 15.37 0.65 5.08
CA ALA A 205 15.77 -0.57 4.37
C ALA A 205 15.22 -0.63 2.95
N LEU A 206 13.95 -0.24 2.75
CA LEU A 206 13.34 -0.17 1.42
C LEU A 206 14.07 0.82 0.50
N LEU A 207 14.32 2.03 0.98
CA LEU A 207 14.99 3.07 0.19
C LEU A 207 16.44 2.67 -0.16
N ASP A 208 17.14 2.05 0.77
CA ASP A 208 18.49 1.54 0.52
C ASP A 208 18.49 0.42 -0.51
N ASP A 209 17.58 -0.57 -0.41
CA ASP A 209 17.46 -1.65 -1.39
C ASP A 209 17.12 -1.13 -2.79
N LEU A 210 16.16 -0.22 -2.88
CA LEU A 210 15.79 0.39 -4.17
C LEU A 210 16.95 1.17 -4.77
N ARG A 211 17.73 1.89 -3.97
CA ARG A 211 18.92 2.63 -4.41
C ARG A 211 20.04 1.67 -4.86
N GLU A 212 20.35 0.67 -4.04
CA GLU A 212 21.43 -0.30 -4.31
C GLU A 212 21.14 -1.13 -5.56
N SER A 213 19.87 -1.43 -5.85
CA SER A 213 19.45 -2.15 -7.07
C SER A 213 19.26 -1.25 -8.30
N GLY A 214 19.36 0.09 -8.14
CA GLY A 214 19.06 1.06 -9.20
C GLY A 214 17.57 1.25 -9.50
N MET A 215 16.70 0.59 -8.76
CA MET A 215 15.24 0.72 -8.97
C MET A 215 14.65 2.04 -8.44
N LEU A 216 15.37 2.76 -7.58
CA LEU A 216 14.86 4.00 -6.99
C LEU A 216 14.61 5.08 -8.05
N ASP A 217 15.39 5.11 -9.13
CA ASP A 217 15.21 6.07 -10.21
C ASP A 217 13.88 5.91 -10.94
N ASP A 218 13.41 4.66 -11.05
CA ASP A 218 12.16 4.29 -11.73
C ASP A 218 10.99 3.99 -10.76
N THR A 219 11.19 4.18 -9.45
CA THR A 219 10.19 3.89 -8.41
C THR A 219 9.95 5.08 -7.51
N LEU A 220 8.76 5.65 -7.57
CA LEU A 220 8.36 6.69 -6.61
C LEU A 220 7.86 6.04 -5.31
N VAL A 221 8.51 6.37 -4.21
CA VAL A 221 8.08 6.03 -2.85
C VAL A 221 7.38 7.23 -2.23
N VAL A 222 6.15 7.02 -1.77
CA VAL A 222 5.33 8.04 -1.10
C VAL A 222 4.98 7.55 0.28
N VAL A 223 5.34 8.30 1.33
CA VAL A 223 4.89 8.05 2.71
C VAL A 223 3.98 9.20 3.11
N ALA A 224 2.71 8.91 3.29
CA ALA A 224 1.68 9.89 3.56
C ALA A 224 0.60 9.33 4.48
N SER A 225 -0.16 10.23 5.09
CA SER A 225 -1.41 9.95 5.78
C SER A 225 -2.55 10.75 5.13
N GLU A 226 -3.77 10.58 5.62
CA GLU A 226 -4.95 11.28 5.10
C GLU A 226 -4.98 12.76 5.51
N PHE A 227 -4.45 13.10 6.70
CA PHE A 227 -4.33 14.47 7.23
C PHE A 227 -3.27 14.51 8.34
N GLY A 228 -2.97 15.71 8.85
CA GLY A 228 -2.05 15.92 9.97
C GLY A 228 -2.73 15.83 11.33
N ARG A 229 -1.99 16.27 12.36
CA ARG A 229 -2.44 16.28 13.77
C ARG A 229 -2.40 17.69 14.34
N THR A 230 -3.35 18.00 15.25
CA THR A 230 -3.45 19.32 15.87
C THR A 230 -2.13 19.76 16.48
N PRO A 231 -1.71 21.04 16.31
CA PRO A 231 -0.57 21.59 17.06
C PRO A 231 -0.82 21.53 18.58
N LYS A 232 -2.07 21.75 18.98
CA LYS A 232 -2.48 21.66 20.37
C LYS A 232 -2.45 20.21 20.86
N ILE A 233 -1.72 19.98 21.93
CA ILE A 233 -1.71 18.73 22.69
C ILE A 233 -2.89 18.77 23.66
N SER A 234 -3.70 17.72 23.70
CA SER A 234 -4.90 17.61 24.54
C SER A 234 -4.94 16.24 25.25
N THR A 235 -5.66 16.20 26.35
CA THR A 235 -5.91 14.94 27.07
C THR A 235 -7.41 14.70 27.06
N LEU A 236 -7.84 13.58 26.48
CA LEU A 236 -9.24 13.16 26.51
C LEU A 236 -9.66 12.89 27.97
N ALA A 237 -10.95 13.15 28.29
CA ALA A 237 -11.48 12.91 29.63
C ALA A 237 -11.33 11.45 30.11
N SER A 238 -11.27 10.52 29.17
CA SER A 238 -11.07 9.09 29.44
C SER A 238 -9.60 8.64 29.41
N ALA A 239 -8.66 9.54 29.13
CA ALA A 239 -7.25 9.21 28.94
C ALA A 239 -6.38 9.74 30.09
N THR A 240 -5.29 9.04 30.39
CA THR A 240 -4.29 9.46 31.37
C THR A 240 -3.14 10.23 30.73
N LEU A 241 -2.82 9.95 29.48
CA LEU A 241 -1.73 10.57 28.75
C LEU A 241 -2.26 11.36 27.54
N PRO A 242 -1.62 12.48 27.20
CA PRO A 242 -2.09 13.36 26.14
C PRO A 242 -1.90 12.76 24.75
N GLY A 243 -2.69 13.25 23.81
CA GLY A 243 -2.60 12.97 22.40
C GLY A 243 -2.78 14.22 21.54
N ARG A 244 -3.01 13.99 20.25
CA ARG A 244 -3.28 15.03 19.27
C ARG A 244 -4.43 14.59 18.37
N ASP A 245 -5.36 15.48 18.12
CA ASP A 245 -6.55 15.24 17.31
C ASP A 245 -6.26 15.43 15.81
N HIS A 246 -7.25 15.18 14.97
CA HIS A 246 -7.18 15.37 13.53
C HIS A 246 -7.01 16.85 13.15
N TRP A 247 -6.19 17.13 12.14
CA TRP A 247 -5.93 18.47 11.66
C TRP A 247 -5.71 18.50 10.15
N GLY A 248 -6.72 19.00 9.43
CA GLY A 248 -6.69 18.99 7.97
C GLY A 248 -5.91 20.16 7.32
N ALA A 249 -5.43 21.13 8.12
CA ALA A 249 -4.76 22.30 7.54
C ALA A 249 -3.30 22.06 7.14
N VAL A 250 -2.65 21.10 7.77
CA VAL A 250 -1.22 20.77 7.51
C VAL A 250 -0.98 19.29 7.68
N GLN A 251 -0.21 18.72 6.77
CA GLN A 251 0.38 17.39 6.91
C GLN A 251 1.79 17.37 6.34
N SER A 252 2.57 16.37 6.73
CA SER A 252 3.90 16.11 6.17
C SER A 252 3.84 14.88 5.28
N VAL A 253 4.46 14.97 4.11
CA VAL A 253 4.56 13.87 3.14
C VAL A 253 6.04 13.69 2.81
N LEU A 254 6.51 12.43 2.74
CA LEU A 254 7.83 12.10 2.26
C LEU A 254 7.72 11.53 0.85
N LEU A 255 8.56 12.02 -0.04
CA LEU A 255 8.71 11.54 -1.41
C LEU A 255 10.17 11.15 -1.66
N ALA A 256 10.39 10.00 -2.31
CA ALA A 256 11.73 9.56 -2.68
C ALA A 256 11.69 8.78 -4.00
N GLY A 257 12.74 8.90 -4.80
CA GLY A 257 12.85 8.21 -6.09
C GLY A 257 11.98 8.79 -7.20
N GLY A 258 11.86 8.07 -8.32
CA GLY A 258 11.05 8.51 -9.47
C GLY A 258 11.47 9.87 -10.05
N GLY A 259 12.74 10.24 -9.96
CA GLY A 259 13.25 11.52 -10.41
C GLY A 259 13.10 12.68 -9.40
N ILE A 260 12.57 12.42 -8.19
CA ILE A 260 12.44 13.43 -7.13
C ILE A 260 13.83 13.85 -6.61
N ARG A 261 14.07 15.16 -6.54
CA ARG A 261 15.32 15.72 -6.01
C ARG A 261 15.41 15.48 -4.49
N GLY A 262 16.39 14.70 -4.07
CA GLY A 262 16.63 14.41 -2.65
C GLY A 262 17.04 15.67 -1.86
N GLY A 263 16.64 15.74 -0.59
CA GLY A 263 16.95 16.83 0.33
C GLY A 263 16.15 18.11 0.11
N ALA A 264 15.20 18.13 -0.84
CA ALA A 264 14.30 19.25 -1.04
C ALA A 264 13.24 19.30 0.07
N VAL A 265 12.90 20.49 0.53
CA VAL A 265 11.77 20.74 1.46
C VAL A 265 10.86 21.77 0.80
N LEU A 266 9.59 21.43 0.65
CA LEU A 266 8.56 22.32 0.12
C LEU A 266 7.55 22.67 1.19
N GLY A 267 7.25 23.97 1.29
CA GLY A 267 6.28 24.50 2.24
C GLY A 267 6.85 24.67 3.64
N GLU A 268 6.27 25.62 4.34
CA GLU A 268 6.62 25.98 5.71
C GLU A 268 5.33 26.27 6.49
N THR A 269 5.34 25.93 7.78
CA THR A 269 4.22 26.24 8.68
C THR A 269 4.51 27.47 9.54
N ASP A 270 3.47 28.00 10.14
CA ASP A 270 3.58 28.98 11.23
C ASP A 270 4.39 28.37 12.42
N LYS A 271 4.75 29.21 13.37
CA LYS A 271 5.57 28.83 14.56
C LYS A 271 4.91 27.74 15.43
N LEU A 272 3.63 27.56 15.30
CA LEU A 272 2.86 26.55 16.04
C LEU A 272 2.67 25.26 15.25
N GLY A 273 3.07 25.22 13.97
CA GLY A 273 2.80 24.07 13.09
C GLY A 273 1.33 23.94 12.72
N GLY A 274 0.57 25.03 12.78
CA GLY A 274 -0.90 25.02 12.62
C GLY A 274 -1.37 25.22 11.20
N HIS A 275 -0.75 26.16 10.47
CA HIS A 275 -1.18 26.53 9.12
C HIS A 275 0.03 26.75 8.20
N PRO A 276 -0.12 26.49 6.90
CA PRO A 276 0.94 26.82 5.95
C PRO A 276 1.09 28.34 5.84
N VAL A 277 2.33 28.86 5.78
CA VAL A 277 2.67 30.27 5.62
C VAL A 277 3.36 30.57 4.32
N THR A 278 4.02 29.56 3.71
CA THR A 278 4.65 29.64 2.40
C THR A 278 4.31 28.41 1.59
N ASP A 279 4.22 28.56 0.28
CA ASP A 279 4.08 27.45 -0.69
C ASP A 279 3.10 26.36 -0.28
N GLY A 280 1.95 26.77 0.31
CA GLY A 280 0.88 25.85 0.65
C GLY A 280 0.46 25.03 -0.56
N ARG A 281 0.66 23.72 -0.50
CA ARG A 281 0.30 22.78 -1.56
C ARG A 281 -0.96 22.01 -1.18
N ARG A 282 -1.73 21.65 -2.18
CA ARG A 282 -2.99 20.92 -2.02
C ARG A 282 -2.76 19.44 -2.22
N VAL A 283 -3.65 18.61 -1.70
CA VAL A 283 -3.60 17.15 -1.91
C VAL A 283 -3.72 16.79 -3.39
N GLU A 284 -4.42 17.63 -4.17
CA GLU A 284 -4.52 17.48 -5.62
C GLU A 284 -3.19 17.67 -6.33
N ASP A 285 -2.28 18.50 -5.77
CA ASP A 285 -0.94 18.72 -6.33
C ASP A 285 -0.04 17.51 -6.06
N LEU A 286 -0.20 16.84 -4.90
CA LEU A 286 0.46 15.56 -4.65
C LEU A 286 -0.03 14.48 -5.62
N ALA A 287 -1.33 14.40 -5.86
CA ALA A 287 -1.89 13.48 -6.83
C ALA A 287 -1.37 13.77 -8.25
N ALA A 288 -1.34 15.05 -8.65
CA ALA A 288 -0.77 15.48 -9.94
C ALA A 288 0.69 15.07 -10.07
N THR A 289 1.49 15.22 -9.01
CA THR A 289 2.90 14.80 -8.97
C THR A 289 3.04 13.28 -9.20
N ILE A 290 2.22 12.47 -8.55
CA ILE A 290 2.23 11.01 -8.73
C ILE A 290 1.88 10.65 -10.18
N PHE A 291 0.85 11.27 -10.76
CA PHE A 291 0.47 11.00 -12.14
C PHE A 291 1.53 11.47 -13.16
N ASP A 292 2.19 12.59 -12.89
CA ASP A 292 3.29 13.13 -13.71
C ASP A 292 4.48 12.16 -13.72
N VAL A 293 4.93 11.68 -12.55
CA VAL A 293 5.98 10.65 -12.43
C VAL A 293 5.60 9.37 -13.17
N LEU A 294 4.33 8.98 -13.15
CA LEU A 294 3.83 7.82 -13.88
C LEU A 294 3.71 8.06 -15.40
N GLY A 295 4.05 9.26 -15.89
CA GLY A 295 4.04 9.63 -17.31
C GLY A 295 2.65 9.87 -17.89
N PHE A 296 1.66 10.19 -17.08
CA PHE A 296 0.33 10.56 -17.58
C PHE A 296 0.32 12.02 -18.04
N PRO A 297 -0.11 12.30 -19.28
CA PRO A 297 -0.21 13.66 -19.77
C PRO A 297 -1.28 14.46 -19.00
N ARG A 298 -1.08 15.79 -18.87
CA ARG A 298 -2.00 16.68 -18.13
C ARG A 298 -3.42 16.70 -18.66
N ASP A 299 -3.60 16.48 -19.95
CA ASP A 299 -4.88 16.40 -20.61
C ASP A 299 -5.48 14.98 -20.65
N ALA A 300 -4.90 14.05 -19.89
CA ALA A 300 -5.44 12.70 -19.77
C ALA A 300 -6.85 12.71 -19.17
N HIS A 301 -7.74 12.00 -19.82
CA HIS A 301 -9.12 11.84 -19.40
C HIS A 301 -9.47 10.37 -19.24
N TRP A 302 -10.40 10.10 -18.34
CA TRP A 302 -11.09 8.83 -18.25
C TRP A 302 -12.58 9.04 -18.52
N THR A 303 -13.28 8.00 -18.92
CA THR A 303 -14.72 8.09 -19.23
C THR A 303 -15.50 7.47 -18.08
N ASP A 304 -16.45 8.22 -17.52
CA ASP A 304 -17.32 7.75 -16.46
C ASP A 304 -18.36 6.73 -16.98
N THR A 305 -19.14 6.14 -16.09
CA THR A 305 -20.16 5.13 -16.43
C THR A 305 -21.32 5.70 -17.29
N THR A 306 -21.40 7.03 -17.42
CA THR A 306 -22.39 7.72 -18.27
C THR A 306 -21.81 8.18 -19.62
N GLY A 307 -20.54 7.84 -19.89
CA GLY A 307 -19.86 8.20 -21.15
C GLY A 307 -19.25 9.60 -21.16
N ARG A 308 -19.19 10.31 -20.01
CA ARG A 308 -18.61 11.67 -19.94
C ARG A 308 -17.10 11.60 -19.74
N PRO A 309 -16.32 12.39 -20.50
CA PRO A 309 -14.89 12.54 -20.23
C PRO A 309 -14.68 13.33 -18.93
N MET A 310 -13.86 12.78 -18.05
CA MET A 310 -13.47 13.38 -16.79
C MET A 310 -11.95 13.52 -16.76
N PRO A 311 -11.38 14.64 -16.30
CA PRO A 311 -9.94 14.75 -16.11
C PRO A 311 -9.44 13.61 -15.22
N LEU A 312 -8.26 13.05 -15.56
CA LEU A 312 -7.67 12.00 -14.74
C LEU A 312 -7.29 12.53 -13.34
N TYR A 313 -6.78 13.75 -13.30
CA TYR A 313 -6.41 14.46 -12.06
C TYR A 313 -6.58 15.97 -12.20
N HIS A 314 -6.61 16.63 -11.07
CA HIS A 314 -6.56 18.08 -10.94
C HIS A 314 -5.27 18.47 -10.19
N GLY A 315 -4.96 19.75 -10.13
CA GLY A 315 -3.78 20.25 -9.45
C GLY A 315 -2.55 20.36 -10.36
N GLU A 316 -1.48 20.87 -9.80
CA GLU A 316 -0.20 21.11 -10.48
C GLU A 316 0.88 20.24 -9.83
N PRO A 317 1.72 19.53 -10.61
CA PRO A 317 2.83 18.76 -10.05
C PRO A 317 3.75 19.66 -9.22
N LEU A 318 4.24 19.11 -8.13
CA LEU A 318 5.18 19.78 -7.24
C LEU A 318 6.53 20.00 -7.96
N GLU A 319 7.17 21.14 -7.72
CA GLU A 319 8.48 21.48 -8.31
C GLU A 319 9.62 20.75 -7.58
N LEU A 320 9.62 19.43 -7.67
CA LEU A 320 10.55 18.54 -6.95
C LEU A 320 11.52 17.79 -7.88
N PHE A 321 11.42 18.00 -9.18
CA PHE A 321 12.26 17.33 -10.16
C PHE A 321 13.57 18.13 -10.37
N GLY A 322 14.68 17.42 -10.55
CA GLY A 322 16.00 18.01 -10.79
C GLY A 322 16.40 18.00 -12.25
#